data_e6b2b7eb786bbd5af9e49e617c21ae25
#
_entry.id   e6b2b7eb786bbd5af9e49e617c21ae25
#
_cell.length_a   1.000
_cell.length_b   1.000
_cell.length_c   1.000
_cell.angle_alpha   90.00
_cell.angle_beta   90.00
_cell.angle_gamma   90.00
#
_symmetry.space_group_name_H-M   'P 1'
#
loop_
_entity.id
_entity.type
_entity.pdbx_description
1 polymer ?
#
loop_
_entity_poly.entity_id
_entity_poly.type
_entity_poly.pdbx_seq_one_letter_code
_entity_poly.pdbx_strand_id
1 'polypeptide(L)'
;MSEDVKITPYNPAKHYWLVTADDTIWSSSVGGSVSADDAAFVAWEASGNEPTRISSVSELVEVWRSANIPPYHSVSTYRIVRRIEAAGKSAQAAALLDQDPNLKMRFLTLPAVPADDADAQAMVAALQLNTDDILAPE
;
A
#
# COMPACT_ATOMS: atom_id res chain seq x y z
N MET A 1 3.02 -6.12 -38.43
CA MET A 1 3.51 -6.00 -37.85
C MET A 1 3.22 -5.95 -36.75
N SER A 2 3.51 -6.27 -36.41
CA SER A 2 3.23 -6.29 -35.22
C SER A 2 3.65 -5.28 -34.62
N GLU A 3 3.06 -4.58 -34.27
CA GLU A 3 3.35 -3.75 -33.55
C GLU A 3 3.73 -4.14 -32.36
N ASP A 4 4.64 -3.77 -32.01
CA ASP A 4 5.10 -3.63 -30.72
C ASP A 4 4.12 -2.90 -29.93
N VAL A 5 3.18 -3.62 -29.40
CA VAL A 5 2.38 -3.13 -28.34
C VAL A 5 3.33 -2.90 -27.17
N LYS A 6 3.87 -1.69 -27.10
CA LYS A 6 4.55 -1.28 -25.92
C LYS A 6 3.52 -1.23 -24.81
N ILE A 7 3.43 -2.27 -24.06
CA ILE A 7 2.72 -2.23 -22.80
C ILE A 7 3.60 -1.43 -21.86
N THR A 8 3.35 -0.14 -21.79
CA THR A 8 3.96 0.66 -20.75
C THR A 8 3.49 0.11 -19.41
N PRO A 9 4.38 -0.29 -18.51
CA PRO A 9 3.94 -0.82 -17.22
C PRO A 9 3.06 0.22 -16.53
N TYR A 10 1.83 -0.18 -16.27
CA TYR A 10 0.90 0.64 -15.54
C TYR A 10 1.42 0.82 -14.11
N ASN A 11 1.61 2.07 -13.70
CA ASN A 11 2.04 2.38 -12.34
C ASN A 11 0.93 3.14 -11.60
N PRO A 12 0.15 2.43 -10.77
CA PRO A 12 -0.96 3.05 -10.05
C PRO A 12 -0.55 4.22 -9.15
N ALA A 13 0.70 4.26 -8.69
CA ALA A 13 1.18 5.35 -7.85
C ALA A 13 1.37 6.66 -8.62
N LYS A 14 1.43 6.61 -9.94
CA LYS A 14 1.62 7.79 -10.80
C LYS A 14 0.49 7.95 -11.82
N HIS A 15 -0.61 7.31 -11.58
CA HIS A 15 -1.73 7.29 -12.52
C HIS A 15 -2.75 8.37 -12.17
N TYR A 16 -3.59 8.72 -13.14
CA TYR A 16 -4.75 9.58 -12.94
C TYR A 16 -6.02 8.73 -13.02
N TRP A 17 -7.01 9.10 -12.23
CA TRP A 17 -8.24 8.33 -12.07
C TRP A 17 -9.44 9.24 -12.24
N LEU A 18 -10.47 8.78 -12.94
CA LEU A 18 -11.73 9.49 -13.04
C LEU A 18 -12.67 8.93 -11.98
N VAL A 19 -12.95 9.72 -10.96
CA VAL A 19 -13.85 9.33 -9.86
C VAL A 19 -15.27 9.66 -10.29
N THR A 20 -16.04 8.64 -10.65
CA THR A 20 -17.37 8.85 -11.25
C THR A 20 -18.40 9.37 -10.24
N ALA A 21 -18.23 9.07 -8.95
CA ALA A 21 -19.15 9.56 -7.92
C ALA A 21 -19.18 11.08 -7.84
N ASP A 22 -18.01 11.73 -8.04
CA ASP A 22 -17.86 13.18 -7.92
C ASP A 22 -17.55 13.85 -9.24
N ASP A 23 -17.35 13.08 -10.30
CA ASP A 23 -16.91 13.55 -11.61
C ASP A 23 -15.62 14.39 -11.48
N THR A 24 -14.69 13.90 -10.66
CA THR A 24 -13.41 14.57 -10.41
C THR A 24 -12.25 13.72 -10.93
N ILE A 25 -11.11 14.37 -11.16
CA ILE A 25 -9.88 13.69 -11.56
C ILE A 25 -8.99 13.60 -10.33
N TRP A 26 -8.56 12.38 -9.99
CA TRP A 26 -7.68 12.13 -8.86
C TRP A 26 -6.27 11.81 -9.37
N SER A 27 -5.27 12.44 -8.79
CA SER A 27 -3.87 12.18 -9.11
C SER A 27 -3.22 11.37 -7.99
N SER A 28 -2.72 10.18 -8.33
CA SER A 28 -1.98 9.36 -7.37
C SER A 28 -0.68 10.03 -6.94
N SER A 29 -0.03 10.76 -7.85
CA SER A 29 1.23 11.45 -7.55
C SER A 29 1.04 12.60 -6.57
N VAL A 30 -0.08 13.32 -6.69
CA VAL A 30 -0.41 14.44 -5.81
C VAL A 30 -1.09 13.97 -4.53
N GLY A 31 -1.82 12.86 -4.62
CA GLY A 31 -2.63 12.36 -3.51
C GLY A 31 -3.90 13.17 -3.31
N GLY A 32 -4.44 13.73 -4.39
CA GLY A 32 -5.64 14.57 -4.33
C GLY A 32 -6.25 14.81 -5.70
N SER A 33 -7.38 15.53 -5.69
CA SER A 33 -8.08 15.90 -6.92
C SER A 33 -7.30 16.99 -7.67
N VAL A 34 -7.32 16.93 -8.99
CA VAL A 34 -6.72 17.95 -9.84
C VAL A 34 -7.76 18.43 -10.85
N SER A 35 -7.50 19.62 -11.42
CA SER A 35 -8.35 20.16 -12.46
C SER A 35 -8.08 19.45 -13.80
N ALA A 36 -9.10 19.38 -14.64
CA ALA A 36 -8.93 18.88 -16.01
C ALA A 36 -7.94 19.73 -16.81
N ASP A 37 -7.68 20.97 -16.37
CA ASP A 37 -6.74 21.90 -17.00
C ASP A 37 -5.34 21.78 -16.40
N ASP A 38 -5.15 20.93 -15.41
CA ASP A 38 -3.85 20.76 -14.77
C ASP A 38 -2.78 20.41 -15.81
N ALA A 39 -1.69 21.17 -15.83
CA ALA A 39 -0.66 21.03 -16.87
C ALA A 39 -0.05 19.64 -16.91
N ALA A 40 0.20 19.04 -15.76
CA ALA A 40 0.76 17.70 -15.68
C ALA A 40 -0.24 16.64 -16.20
N PHE A 41 -1.51 16.80 -15.87
CA PHE A 41 -2.57 15.90 -16.36
C PHE A 41 -2.72 16.01 -17.88
N VAL A 42 -2.76 17.24 -18.40
CA VAL A 42 -2.89 17.46 -19.84
C VAL A 42 -1.71 16.85 -20.59
N ALA A 43 -0.49 17.03 -20.09
CA ALA A 43 0.71 16.45 -20.69
C ALA A 43 0.67 14.92 -20.64
N TRP A 44 0.18 14.36 -19.54
CA TRP A 44 0.04 12.91 -19.38
C TRP A 44 -0.95 12.32 -20.39
N GLU A 45 -2.11 12.99 -20.58
CA GLU A 45 -3.08 12.56 -21.59
C GLU A 45 -2.53 12.70 -23.01
N ALA A 46 -1.80 13.77 -23.25
CA ALA A 46 -1.20 14.02 -24.57
C ALA A 46 -0.20 12.94 -24.98
N SER A 47 0.36 12.24 -23.98
CA SER A 47 1.27 11.11 -24.21
C SER A 47 0.54 9.82 -24.60
N GLY A 48 -0.79 9.84 -24.71
CA GLY A 48 -1.58 8.67 -25.10
C GLY A 48 -2.17 7.90 -23.93
N ASN A 49 -2.16 8.48 -22.73
CA ASN A 49 -2.71 7.83 -21.55
C ASN A 49 -4.15 8.23 -21.30
N GLU A 50 -4.90 7.37 -20.65
CA GLU A 50 -6.28 7.65 -20.28
C GLU A 50 -6.49 7.37 -18.79
N PRO A 51 -7.25 8.21 -18.08
CA PRO A 51 -7.55 7.95 -16.67
C PRO A 51 -8.44 6.72 -16.56
N THR A 52 -8.20 5.93 -15.52
CA THR A 52 -9.03 4.77 -15.23
C THR A 52 -10.25 5.22 -14.43
N ARG A 53 -11.40 4.72 -14.79
CA ARG A 53 -12.65 5.04 -14.09
C ARG A 53 -12.78 4.21 -12.83
N ILE A 54 -13.09 4.87 -11.73
CA ILE A 54 -13.38 4.24 -10.45
C ILE A 54 -14.63 4.89 -9.87
N SER A 55 -15.36 4.14 -9.04
CA SER A 55 -16.58 4.67 -8.42
C SER A 55 -16.25 5.69 -7.34
N SER A 56 -15.22 5.44 -6.56
CA SER A 56 -14.82 6.33 -5.46
C SER A 56 -13.32 6.17 -5.18
N VAL A 57 -12.77 7.12 -4.44
CA VAL A 57 -11.36 7.08 -4.04
C VAL A 57 -11.03 5.84 -3.20
N SER A 58 -12.01 5.30 -2.48
CA SER A 58 -11.79 4.08 -1.70
C SER A 58 -11.43 2.87 -2.55
N GLU A 59 -11.82 2.84 -3.83
CA GLU A 59 -11.40 1.77 -4.72
C GLU A 59 -9.89 1.82 -5.00
N LEU A 60 -9.27 3.00 -4.89
CA LEU A 60 -7.82 3.12 -5.07
C LEU A 60 -7.05 2.33 -4.04
N VAL A 61 -7.56 2.25 -2.82
CA VAL A 61 -6.92 1.48 -1.75
C VAL A 61 -6.80 0.02 -2.18
N GLU A 62 -7.87 -0.53 -2.77
CA GLU A 62 -7.85 -1.91 -3.26
C GLU A 62 -6.88 -2.10 -4.43
N VAL A 63 -6.83 -1.13 -5.34
CA VAL A 63 -5.89 -1.17 -6.47
C VAL A 63 -4.45 -1.15 -5.97
N TRP A 64 -4.16 -0.25 -5.04
CA TRP A 64 -2.81 -0.12 -4.48
C TRP A 64 -2.43 -1.37 -3.69
N ARG A 65 -3.37 -1.93 -2.93
CA ARG A 65 -3.16 -3.15 -2.16
C ARG A 65 -2.88 -4.34 -3.09
N SER A 66 -3.64 -4.46 -4.17
CA SER A 66 -3.43 -5.52 -5.17
C SER A 66 -2.09 -5.40 -5.86
N ALA A 67 -1.61 -4.17 -6.08
CA ALA A 67 -0.33 -3.90 -6.71
C ALA A 67 0.84 -3.86 -5.71
N ASN A 68 0.55 -4.06 -4.42
CA ASN A 68 1.56 -4.06 -3.34
C ASN A 68 2.30 -2.73 -3.24
N ILE A 69 1.57 -1.62 -3.40
CA ILE A 69 2.14 -0.26 -3.37
C ILE A 69 2.07 0.33 -1.97
N PRO A 70 3.17 0.88 -1.42
CA PRO A 70 3.13 1.53 -0.11
C PRO A 70 2.15 2.73 -0.12
N PRO A 71 1.42 2.97 0.97
CA PRO A 71 1.49 2.27 2.26
C PRO A 71 0.58 1.03 2.37
N TYR A 72 -0.01 0.58 1.25
CA TYR A 72 -0.97 -0.54 1.21
C TYR A 72 -0.31 -1.87 0.83
N HIS A 73 1.01 -1.91 0.84
CA HIS A 73 1.78 -3.13 0.59
C HIS A 73 1.61 -4.12 1.74
N SER A 74 1.91 -5.39 1.47
CA SER A 74 1.97 -6.42 2.50
C SER A 74 3.42 -6.78 2.79
N VAL A 75 3.69 -7.18 4.02
CA VAL A 75 5.02 -7.62 4.45
C VAL A 75 4.90 -9.05 4.95
N SER A 76 5.81 -9.94 4.55
CA SER A 76 5.75 -11.32 5.02
C SER A 76 5.96 -11.36 6.53
N THR A 77 5.24 -12.27 7.18
CA THR A 77 5.37 -12.48 8.64
C THR A 77 6.82 -12.83 8.98
N TYR A 78 7.46 -13.64 8.14
CA TYR A 78 8.86 -13.99 8.30
C TYR A 78 9.75 -12.75 8.35
N ARG A 79 9.52 -11.80 7.43
CA ARG A 79 10.33 -10.58 7.38
C ARG A 79 10.12 -9.72 8.62
N ILE A 80 8.87 -9.61 9.08
CA ILE A 80 8.54 -8.86 10.30
C ILE A 80 9.28 -9.46 11.49
N VAL A 81 9.23 -10.77 11.64
CA VAL A 81 9.92 -11.47 12.72
C VAL A 81 11.42 -11.22 12.67
N ARG A 82 12.02 -11.32 11.48
CA ARG A 82 13.46 -11.09 11.34
C ARG A 82 13.86 -9.67 11.69
N ARG A 83 13.03 -8.69 11.32
CA ARG A 83 13.29 -7.29 11.66
C ARG A 83 13.18 -7.03 13.16
N ILE A 84 12.21 -7.67 13.83
CA ILE A 84 12.05 -7.60 15.28
C ILE A 84 13.26 -8.25 15.98
N GLU A 85 13.71 -9.39 15.48
CA GLU A 85 14.93 -10.04 16.01
C GLU A 85 16.16 -9.14 15.89
N ALA A 86 16.31 -8.52 14.73
CA ALA A 86 17.45 -7.61 14.48
C ALA A 86 17.43 -6.40 15.41
N ALA A 87 16.23 -5.98 15.83
CA ALA A 87 16.05 -4.87 16.78
C ALA A 87 16.22 -5.31 18.24
N GLY A 88 16.41 -6.61 18.49
CA GLY A 88 16.58 -7.15 19.85
C GLY A 88 15.32 -7.20 20.67
N LYS A 89 14.15 -7.27 20.04
CA LYS A 89 12.85 -7.22 20.70
C LYS A 89 12.07 -8.51 20.66
N SER A 90 12.71 -9.63 20.30
CA SER A 90 12.03 -10.93 20.15
C SER A 90 11.30 -11.38 21.42
N ALA A 91 11.94 -11.23 22.58
CA ALA A 91 11.34 -11.64 23.85
C ALA A 91 10.11 -10.82 24.20
N GLN A 92 10.16 -9.51 23.96
CA GLN A 92 9.01 -8.63 24.19
C GLN A 92 7.87 -8.94 23.23
N ALA A 93 8.20 -9.23 21.96
CA ALA A 93 7.19 -9.61 20.95
C ALA A 93 6.48 -10.90 21.34
N ALA A 94 7.23 -11.91 21.80
CA ALA A 94 6.66 -13.17 22.25
C ALA A 94 5.72 -12.95 23.45
N ALA A 95 6.13 -12.11 24.39
CA ALA A 95 5.32 -11.77 25.56
C ALA A 95 4.01 -11.09 25.17
N LEU A 96 4.06 -10.15 24.20
CA LEU A 96 2.86 -9.48 23.71
C LEU A 96 1.90 -10.45 23.05
N LEU A 97 2.41 -11.37 22.24
CA LEU A 97 1.58 -12.36 21.58
C LEU A 97 0.94 -13.33 22.58
N ASP A 98 1.66 -13.67 23.62
CA ASP A 98 1.13 -14.55 24.67
C ASP A 98 0.00 -13.88 25.47
N GLN A 99 -0.01 -12.54 25.55
CA GLN A 99 -1.07 -11.81 26.23
C GLN A 99 -2.34 -11.70 25.38
N ASP A 100 -2.22 -11.87 24.07
CA ASP A 100 -3.37 -11.80 23.16
C ASP A 100 -3.39 -13.05 22.27
N PRO A 101 -4.08 -14.11 22.69
CA PRO A 101 -4.13 -15.36 21.92
C PRO A 101 -4.71 -15.22 20.52
N ASN A 102 -5.65 -14.29 20.34
CA ASN A 102 -6.25 -14.05 19.02
C ASN A 102 -5.23 -13.42 18.06
N LEU A 103 -4.49 -12.44 18.53
CA LEU A 103 -3.43 -11.81 17.76
C LEU A 103 -2.34 -12.82 17.43
N LYS A 104 -1.95 -13.64 18.40
CA LYS A 104 -0.95 -14.68 18.21
C LYS A 104 -1.38 -15.67 17.14
N MET A 105 -2.63 -16.14 17.19
CA MET A 105 -3.14 -17.08 16.19
C MET A 105 -3.17 -16.46 14.80
N ARG A 106 -3.64 -15.22 14.67
CA ARG A 106 -3.67 -14.51 13.39
C ARG A 106 -2.26 -14.34 12.82
N PHE A 107 -1.31 -13.93 13.65
CA PHE A 107 0.07 -13.68 13.22
C PHE A 107 0.75 -14.97 12.76
N LEU A 108 0.51 -16.08 13.46
CA LEU A 108 1.12 -17.37 13.12
C LEU A 108 0.50 -18.04 11.89
N THR A 109 -0.76 -17.72 11.57
CA THR A 109 -1.46 -18.34 10.45
C THR A 109 -1.38 -17.54 9.16
N LEU A 110 -1.06 -16.24 9.24
CA LEU A 110 -0.98 -15.38 8.05
C LEU A 110 0.44 -15.40 7.49
N PRO A 111 0.60 -15.69 6.19
CA PRO A 111 1.92 -15.65 5.56
C PRO A 111 2.44 -14.21 5.39
N ALA A 112 1.53 -13.25 5.30
CA ALA A 112 1.86 -11.83 5.14
C ALA A 112 0.83 -10.97 5.85
N VAL A 113 1.24 -9.78 6.23
CA VAL A 113 0.41 -8.81 6.96
C VAL A 113 0.40 -7.51 6.18
N PRO A 114 -0.78 -6.90 5.95
CA PRO A 114 -0.83 -5.56 5.36
C PRO A 114 -0.11 -4.56 6.27
N ALA A 115 0.69 -3.68 5.66
CA ALA A 115 1.44 -2.68 6.43
C ALA A 115 0.53 -1.69 7.15
N ASP A 116 -0.69 -1.49 6.66
CA ASP A 116 -1.69 -0.62 7.27
C ASP A 116 -2.60 -1.35 8.27
N ASP A 117 -2.29 -2.62 8.60
CA ASP A 117 -3.07 -3.37 9.58
C ASP A 117 -2.93 -2.74 10.96
N ALA A 118 -4.06 -2.43 11.60
CA ALA A 118 -4.08 -1.74 12.88
C ALA A 118 -3.41 -2.55 13.99
N ASP A 119 -3.62 -3.86 14.00
CA ASP A 119 -3.04 -4.73 15.02
C ASP A 119 -1.53 -4.85 14.88
N ALA A 120 -1.04 -4.93 13.63
CA ALA A 120 0.39 -4.99 13.37
C ALA A 120 1.07 -3.69 13.79
N GLN A 121 0.47 -2.55 13.46
CA GLN A 121 1.01 -1.24 13.85
C GLN A 121 1.00 -1.07 15.36
N ALA A 122 -0.06 -1.51 16.04
CA ALA A 122 -0.15 -1.44 17.49
C ALA A 122 0.91 -2.30 18.16
N MET A 123 1.17 -3.51 17.63
CA MET A 123 2.20 -4.39 18.16
C MET A 123 3.59 -3.77 18.03
N VAL A 124 3.91 -3.23 16.87
CA VAL A 124 5.21 -2.58 16.62
C VAL A 124 5.39 -1.38 17.54
N ALA A 125 4.35 -0.57 17.72
CA ALA A 125 4.38 0.58 18.62
C ALA A 125 4.58 0.15 20.08
N ALA A 126 3.93 -0.93 20.50
CA ALA A 126 4.08 -1.46 21.86
C ALA A 126 5.51 -1.95 22.13
N LEU A 127 6.22 -2.38 21.08
CA LEU A 127 7.63 -2.76 21.15
C LEU A 127 8.57 -1.55 21.13
N GLN A 128 8.00 -0.36 21.00
CA GLN A 128 8.77 0.90 20.88
C GLN A 128 9.68 0.90 19.65
N LEU A 129 9.22 0.28 18.58
CA LEU A 129 9.90 0.24 17.30
C LEU A 129 9.17 1.14 16.29
N ASN A 130 9.89 1.52 15.25
CA ASN A 130 9.34 2.35 14.19
C ASN A 130 8.55 1.47 13.21
N THR A 131 7.26 1.76 13.03
CA THR A 131 6.41 1.00 12.11
C THR A 131 6.91 1.09 10.68
N ASP A 132 7.46 2.23 10.27
CA ASP A 132 7.98 2.40 8.91
C ASP A 132 9.19 1.50 8.64
N ASP A 133 9.95 1.15 9.68
CA ASP A 133 11.09 0.25 9.55
C ASP A 133 10.66 -1.21 9.56
N ILE A 134 9.81 -1.58 10.51
CA ILE A 134 9.40 -2.98 10.70
C ILE A 134 8.43 -3.43 9.61
N LEU A 135 7.56 -2.52 9.17
CA LEU A 135 6.56 -2.80 8.14
C LEU A 135 6.95 -2.21 6.79
N ALA A 136 8.22 -1.95 6.57
CA ALA A 136 8.74 -1.45 5.30
C ALA A 136 8.53 -2.48 4.18
N PRO A 137 8.40 -2.04 2.92
CA PRO A 137 8.31 -2.96 1.79
C PRO A 137 9.50 -3.90 1.73
N GLU A 138 9.27 -5.12 1.24
CA GLU A 138 10.32 -6.12 1.06
C GLU A 138 11.18 -5.85 -0.15
#